data_2c5cf64c268d1633e5dfe428beb9fbed
#
_entry.id   2c5cf64c268d1633e5dfe428beb9fbed
#
_cell.length_a   1.000
_cell.length_b   1.000
_cell.length_c   1.000
_cell.angle_alpha   90.00
_cell.angle_beta   90.00
_cell.angle_gamma   90.00
#
_symmetry.space_group_name_H-M   'P 1'
#
loop_
_entity.id
_entity.type
_entity.pdbx_description
1 polymer ?
#
loop_
_entity_poly.entity_id
_entity_poly.type
_entity_poly.pdbx_seq_one_letter_code
_entity_poly.pdbx_strand_id
1 'polypeptide(L)'
;METSNRYSIFIKGELLDLCIPNDNAIKEDGWAEWFNDIPNLDATSYGIYPNYISSQYERLANLAKDKTQIVLLICDKKYNKAVGVISLQNIDLMQRSCEIALNIGRKNKKLLDRMAALEAMSLITEHAFKYLGVLRVYAGQAYPLLKNWNKSLELIGYKTEGFKYSSFYKGCKVHDVVLISCHHKDYVKLKKLRGSLWGSQKIIKKIISKQPKQGFADVIHKNIKDLGDKHFRFLDEI
;
A
#
# COMPACT_ATOMS: atom_id res chain seq x y z
N MET A 1 20.09 -5.46 29.76
CA MET A 1 20.42 -6.06 28.46
C MET A 1 19.68 -5.25 27.41
N GLU A 2 20.38 -4.40 26.68
CA GLU A 2 19.79 -3.78 25.47
C GLU A 2 19.51 -4.91 24.49
N THR A 3 18.24 -5.16 24.20
CA THR A 3 17.85 -6.06 23.12
C THR A 3 18.35 -5.42 21.84
N SER A 4 19.44 -5.96 21.28
CA SER A 4 19.97 -5.54 20.00
C SER A 4 18.80 -5.53 19.00
N ASN A 5 18.52 -4.39 18.43
CA ASN A 5 17.46 -4.24 17.46
C ASN A 5 17.77 -5.17 16.27
N ARG A 6 16.95 -6.20 16.06
CA ARG A 6 17.09 -7.19 14.99
C ARG A 6 17.12 -6.55 13.60
N TYR A 7 16.46 -5.42 13.45
CA TYR A 7 16.38 -4.64 12.23
C TYR A 7 16.79 -3.18 12.46
N SER A 8 17.53 -2.62 11.52
CA SER A 8 17.84 -1.19 11.51
C SER A 8 16.60 -0.39 11.13
N ILE A 9 16.15 0.50 12.03
CA ILE A 9 15.00 1.35 11.80
C ILE A 9 15.38 2.43 10.78
N PHE A 10 14.62 2.53 9.69
CA PHE A 10 14.74 3.59 8.70
C PHE A 10 13.73 4.72 8.94
N ILE A 11 12.47 4.38 9.24
CA ILE A 11 11.42 5.34 9.61
C ILE A 11 10.73 4.86 10.88
N LYS A 12 10.80 5.66 11.93
CA LYS A 12 10.13 5.37 13.20
C LYS A 12 8.66 5.78 13.15
N GLY A 13 7.75 4.89 13.53
CA GLY A 13 6.32 5.15 13.62
C GLY A 13 5.78 5.10 15.06
N GLU A 14 4.47 5.23 15.22
CA GLU A 14 3.75 5.09 16.49
C GLU A 14 3.47 3.62 16.82
N LEU A 15 2.87 2.87 15.90
CA LEU A 15 2.44 1.48 16.08
C LEU A 15 3.47 0.47 15.58
N LEU A 16 4.26 0.84 14.59
CA LEU A 16 5.26 0.01 13.95
C LEU A 16 6.50 0.85 13.58
N ASP A 17 7.55 0.18 13.13
CA ASP A 17 8.70 0.84 12.50
C ASP A 17 8.89 0.31 11.08
N LEU A 18 9.35 1.16 10.16
CA LEU A 18 9.78 0.74 8.83
C LEU A 18 11.29 0.55 8.86
N CYS A 19 11.73 -0.68 8.60
CA CYS A 19 13.11 -1.11 8.80
C CYS A 19 13.79 -1.50 7.49
N ILE A 20 15.11 -1.38 7.47
CA ILE A 20 15.93 -1.84 6.36
C ILE A 20 15.91 -3.38 6.31
N PRO A 21 15.59 -3.99 5.15
CA PRO A 21 15.62 -5.44 4.99
C PRO A 21 17.01 -6.02 5.20
N ASN A 22 17.06 -7.18 5.85
CA ASN A 22 18.26 -7.98 6.01
C ASN A 22 17.92 -9.48 5.90
N ASP A 23 18.93 -10.34 6.00
CA ASP A 23 18.80 -11.79 5.89
C ASP A 23 17.81 -12.41 6.88
N ASN A 24 17.65 -11.83 8.07
CA ASN A 24 16.74 -12.37 9.08
C ASN A 24 15.27 -12.36 8.60
N ALA A 25 14.89 -11.39 7.74
CA ALA A 25 13.55 -11.35 7.18
C ALA A 25 13.25 -12.60 6.33
N ILE A 26 14.26 -13.12 5.63
CA ILE A 26 14.14 -14.31 4.78
C ILE A 26 14.24 -15.58 5.66
N LYS A 27 15.25 -15.65 6.54
CA LYS A 27 15.58 -16.86 7.33
C LYS A 27 14.55 -17.16 8.41
N GLU A 28 14.02 -16.12 9.06
CA GLU A 28 13.28 -16.27 10.32
C GLU A 28 11.85 -15.73 10.27
N ASP A 29 11.60 -14.69 9.47
CA ASP A 29 10.28 -14.03 9.46
C ASP A 29 9.40 -14.45 8.29
N GLY A 30 9.94 -15.24 7.34
CA GLY A 30 9.18 -15.84 6.26
C GLY A 30 8.89 -14.90 5.10
N TRP A 31 9.82 -13.98 4.78
CA TRP A 31 9.62 -13.06 3.65
C TRP A 31 9.35 -13.77 2.32
N ALA A 32 10.05 -14.90 2.06
CA ALA A 32 9.81 -15.68 0.84
C ALA A 32 8.41 -16.30 0.84
N GLU A 33 7.97 -16.83 1.98
CA GLU A 33 6.67 -17.50 2.13
C GLU A 33 5.49 -16.53 2.00
N TRP A 34 5.65 -15.23 2.33
CA TRP A 34 4.59 -14.25 2.17
C TRP A 34 4.12 -14.11 0.72
N PHE A 35 4.99 -14.40 -0.25
CA PHE A 35 4.70 -14.35 -1.68
C PHE A 35 4.33 -15.71 -2.27
N ASN A 36 4.30 -16.79 -1.46
CA ASN A 36 3.83 -18.12 -1.82
C ASN A 36 2.47 -18.46 -1.18
N ASP A 37 1.96 -17.62 -0.29
CA ASP A 37 0.66 -17.82 0.36
C ASP A 37 -0.49 -17.36 -0.57
N ILE A 38 -0.83 -18.20 -1.54
CA ILE A 38 -1.82 -17.90 -2.60
C ILE A 38 -3.12 -17.30 -2.05
N PRO A 39 -3.77 -17.86 -0.99
CA PRO A 39 -5.00 -17.27 -0.43
C PRO A 39 -4.82 -15.86 0.14
N ASN A 40 -3.59 -15.45 0.45
CA ASN A 40 -3.29 -14.09 0.91
C ASN A 40 -3.08 -13.12 -0.26
N LEU A 41 -2.84 -13.65 -1.44
CA LEU A 41 -2.41 -12.90 -2.63
C LEU A 41 -3.52 -12.71 -3.66
N ASP A 42 -4.77 -13.08 -3.33
CA ASP A 42 -5.90 -13.01 -4.27
C ASP A 42 -6.16 -11.62 -4.86
N ALA A 43 -5.76 -10.57 -4.15
CA ALA A 43 -5.90 -9.19 -4.61
C ALA A 43 -4.59 -8.59 -5.15
N THR A 44 -3.57 -9.41 -5.42
CA THR A 44 -2.25 -8.97 -5.89
C THR A 44 -1.83 -9.75 -7.13
N SER A 45 -0.89 -9.21 -7.91
CA SER A 45 -0.27 -9.90 -9.06
C SER A 45 0.75 -10.98 -8.64
N TYR A 46 1.08 -11.08 -7.36
CA TYR A 46 2.00 -12.11 -6.85
C TYR A 46 1.32 -13.48 -6.77
N GLY A 47 2.13 -14.55 -6.64
CA GLY A 47 1.66 -15.93 -6.50
C GLY A 47 1.27 -16.61 -7.83
N ILE A 48 1.59 -16.01 -8.98
CA ILE A 48 1.48 -16.65 -10.30
C ILE A 48 2.61 -17.67 -10.48
N TYR A 49 3.81 -17.30 -10.08
CA TYR A 49 5.00 -18.14 -10.08
C TYR A 49 5.49 -18.37 -8.65
N PRO A 50 6.07 -19.55 -8.36
CA PRO A 50 6.70 -19.81 -7.06
C PRO A 50 7.79 -18.78 -6.78
N ASN A 51 7.82 -18.29 -5.55
CA ASN A 51 8.88 -17.40 -5.08
C ASN A 51 9.92 -18.23 -4.33
N TYR A 52 11.12 -18.33 -4.88
CA TYR A 52 12.21 -19.14 -4.30
C TYR A 52 13.00 -18.31 -3.28
N ILE A 53 13.48 -18.98 -2.23
CA ILE A 53 14.32 -18.36 -1.20
C ILE A 53 15.58 -17.74 -1.83
N SER A 54 16.21 -18.44 -2.77
CA SER A 54 17.38 -17.93 -3.51
C SER A 54 17.10 -16.62 -4.23
N SER A 55 15.93 -16.50 -4.88
CA SER A 55 15.51 -15.27 -5.56
C SER A 55 15.32 -14.10 -4.58
N GLN A 56 14.93 -14.37 -3.33
CA GLN A 56 14.81 -13.32 -2.32
C GLN A 56 16.18 -12.81 -1.85
N TYR A 57 17.18 -13.67 -1.73
CA TYR A 57 18.54 -13.24 -1.43
C TYR A 57 19.13 -12.39 -2.54
N GLU A 58 18.95 -12.82 -3.80
CA GLU A 58 19.36 -12.04 -4.97
C GLU A 58 18.67 -10.68 -5.01
N ARG A 59 17.35 -10.65 -4.79
CA ARG A 59 16.59 -9.41 -4.68
C ARG A 59 17.13 -8.50 -3.59
N LEU A 60 17.38 -9.04 -2.39
CA LEU A 60 17.93 -8.28 -1.27
C LEU A 60 19.28 -7.65 -1.62
N ALA A 61 20.19 -8.42 -2.25
CA ALA A 61 21.48 -7.91 -2.69
C ALA A 61 21.39 -6.79 -3.73
N ASN A 62 20.36 -6.82 -4.60
CA ASN A 62 20.15 -5.84 -5.63
C ASN A 62 19.47 -4.56 -5.13
N LEU A 63 18.70 -4.60 -4.01
CA LEU A 63 18.00 -3.42 -3.48
C LEU A 63 18.93 -2.24 -3.18
N ALA A 64 20.15 -2.51 -2.71
CA ALA A 64 21.13 -1.46 -2.41
C ALA A 64 21.61 -0.67 -3.65
N LYS A 65 21.55 -1.28 -4.82
CA LYS A 65 22.01 -0.70 -6.10
C LYS A 65 20.88 -0.04 -6.89
N ASP A 66 19.65 -0.50 -6.69
CA ASP A 66 18.49 -0.02 -7.43
C ASP A 66 17.95 1.28 -6.83
N LYS A 67 17.95 2.34 -7.62
CA LYS A 67 17.42 3.66 -7.23
C LYS A 67 16.00 3.91 -7.75
N THR A 68 15.41 2.95 -8.45
CA THR A 68 14.02 3.03 -8.95
C THR A 68 13.01 2.49 -7.94
N GLN A 69 13.48 1.96 -6.82
CA GLN A 69 12.62 1.46 -5.75
C GLN A 69 13.22 1.66 -4.35
N ILE A 70 12.33 1.70 -3.37
CA ILE A 70 12.65 1.59 -1.93
C ILE A 70 11.80 0.47 -1.38
N VAL A 71 12.42 -0.51 -0.72
CA VAL A 71 11.71 -1.62 -0.07
C VAL A 71 12.07 -1.62 1.41
N LEU A 72 11.06 -1.60 2.27
CA LEU A 72 11.21 -1.60 3.73
C LEU A 72 10.37 -2.71 4.35
N LEU A 73 10.86 -3.26 5.44
CA LEU A 73 10.10 -4.18 6.29
C LEU A 73 9.15 -3.39 7.18
N ILE A 74 7.96 -3.92 7.39
CA ILE A 74 7.03 -3.49 8.42
C ILE A 74 7.36 -4.29 9.67
N CYS A 75 7.94 -3.65 10.68
CA CYS A 75 8.40 -4.31 11.90
C CYS A 75 7.46 -4.00 13.06
N ASP A 76 6.93 -5.06 13.67
CA ASP A 76 6.14 -4.96 14.88
C ASP A 76 7.04 -4.61 16.07
N LYS A 77 6.69 -3.57 16.82
CA LYS A 77 7.49 -3.08 17.95
C LYS A 77 7.47 -4.01 19.16
N LYS A 78 6.36 -4.71 19.36
CA LYS A 78 6.17 -5.58 20.52
C LYS A 78 7.00 -6.85 20.41
N TYR A 79 7.05 -7.41 19.20
CA TYR A 79 7.70 -8.71 18.96
C TYR A 79 9.05 -8.57 18.27
N ASN A 80 9.48 -7.34 17.91
CA ASN A 80 10.73 -7.07 17.16
C ASN A 80 10.86 -7.98 15.92
N LYS A 81 9.77 -8.12 15.17
CA LYS A 81 9.62 -9.08 14.09
C LYS A 81 9.09 -8.39 12.83
N ALA A 82 9.63 -8.76 11.67
CA ALA A 82 9.06 -8.33 10.41
C ALA A 82 7.75 -9.09 10.15
N VAL A 83 6.70 -8.35 9.82
CA VAL A 83 5.33 -8.87 9.62
C VAL A 83 4.80 -8.63 8.22
N GLY A 84 5.51 -7.85 7.43
CA GLY A 84 5.17 -7.51 6.07
C GLY A 84 6.24 -6.66 5.41
N VAL A 85 5.99 -6.27 4.19
CA VAL A 85 6.85 -5.42 3.37
C VAL A 85 6.03 -4.30 2.75
N ILE A 86 6.64 -3.11 2.67
CA ILE A 86 6.11 -1.96 1.96
C ILE A 86 7.17 -1.42 1.03
N SER A 87 6.76 -0.95 -0.14
CA SER A 87 7.70 -0.43 -1.13
C SER A 87 7.16 0.79 -1.85
N LEU A 88 8.09 1.66 -2.27
CA LEU A 88 7.92 2.57 -3.40
C LEU A 88 8.59 1.95 -4.60
N GLN A 89 7.90 1.89 -5.72
CA GLN A 89 8.36 1.31 -6.97
C GLN A 89 8.16 2.31 -8.10
N ASN A 90 8.78 2.04 -9.25
CA ASN A 90 8.65 2.92 -10.40
C ASN A 90 8.91 4.40 -10.03
N ILE A 91 9.96 4.62 -9.21
CA ILE A 91 10.35 5.97 -8.81
C ILE A 91 10.84 6.70 -10.03
N ASP A 92 10.07 7.66 -10.50
CA ASP A 92 10.37 8.52 -11.62
C ASP A 92 10.51 9.96 -11.12
N LEU A 93 11.77 10.42 -11.03
CA LEU A 93 12.09 11.77 -10.58
C LEU A 93 11.82 12.83 -11.66
N MET A 94 11.76 12.44 -12.94
CA MET A 94 11.39 13.35 -14.04
C MET A 94 9.89 13.64 -14.00
N GLN A 95 9.05 12.60 -13.89
CA GLN A 95 7.60 12.72 -13.73
C GLN A 95 7.19 13.06 -12.29
N ARG A 96 8.14 13.04 -11.35
CA ARG A 96 7.94 13.29 -9.92
C ARG A 96 6.82 12.43 -9.33
N SER A 97 6.86 11.13 -9.64
CA SER A 97 5.84 10.16 -9.21
C SER A 97 6.47 8.83 -8.80
N CYS A 98 5.75 8.05 -7.99
CA CYS A 98 6.10 6.67 -7.69
C CYS A 98 4.86 5.85 -7.37
N GLU A 99 4.96 4.54 -7.53
CA GLU A 99 3.94 3.58 -7.15
C GLU A 99 4.22 3.06 -5.74
N ILE A 100 3.17 2.84 -4.95
CA ILE A 100 3.27 2.25 -3.62
C ILE A 100 2.63 0.86 -3.60
N ALA A 101 3.32 -0.10 -2.97
CA ALA A 101 2.80 -1.44 -2.75
C ALA A 101 3.03 -1.89 -1.30
N LEU A 102 2.09 -2.68 -0.77
CA LEU A 102 2.15 -3.21 0.59
C LEU A 102 1.68 -4.67 0.59
N ASN A 103 2.44 -5.53 1.28
CA ASN A 103 2.04 -6.91 1.55
C ASN A 103 2.29 -7.26 3.02
N ILE A 104 1.25 -7.76 3.69
CA ILE A 104 1.31 -8.26 5.08
C ILE A 104 1.23 -9.79 5.05
N GLY A 105 2.16 -10.48 5.66
CA GLY A 105 2.12 -11.94 5.79
C GLY A 105 0.83 -12.40 6.48
N ARG A 106 0.13 -13.40 5.93
CA ARG A 106 -1.18 -13.84 6.41
C ARG A 106 -1.20 -14.21 7.89
N LYS A 107 -0.19 -14.96 8.33
CA LYS A 107 -0.04 -15.35 9.74
C LYS A 107 0.09 -14.14 10.67
N ASN A 108 0.62 -13.05 10.14
CA ASN A 108 0.89 -11.81 10.86
C ASN A 108 -0.29 -10.84 10.87
N LYS A 109 -1.32 -11.03 10.01
CA LYS A 109 -2.52 -10.16 9.97
C LYS A 109 -3.27 -10.11 11.30
N LYS A 110 -3.18 -11.17 12.10
CA LYS A 110 -3.79 -11.21 13.44
C LYS A 110 -2.96 -10.46 14.49
N LEU A 111 -1.66 -10.26 14.24
CA LEU A 111 -0.74 -9.59 15.15
C LEU A 111 -0.75 -8.07 14.95
N LEU A 112 -1.04 -7.62 13.74
CA LEU A 112 -1.09 -6.21 13.40
C LEU A 112 -2.48 -5.62 13.63
N ASP A 113 -2.52 -4.49 14.35
CA ASP A 113 -3.67 -3.59 14.28
C ASP A 113 -3.90 -3.19 12.82
N ARG A 114 -5.16 -3.20 12.36
CA ARG A 114 -5.53 -2.72 11.01
C ARG A 114 -5.00 -1.32 10.71
N MET A 115 -4.84 -0.52 11.75
CA MET A 115 -4.30 0.83 11.67
C MET A 115 -2.79 0.86 11.42
N ALA A 116 -2.05 -0.20 11.80
CA ALA A 116 -0.61 -0.25 11.57
C ALA A 116 -0.26 -0.28 10.07
N ALA A 117 -1.02 -1.01 9.26
CA ALA A 117 -0.85 -1.00 7.80
C ALA A 117 -1.09 0.41 7.21
N LEU A 118 -2.09 1.14 7.74
CA LEU A 118 -2.40 2.50 7.32
C LEU A 118 -1.29 3.47 7.75
N GLU A 119 -0.73 3.29 8.94
CA GLU A 119 0.44 4.06 9.38
C GLU A 119 1.65 3.80 8.48
N ALA A 120 1.95 2.54 8.14
CA ALA A 120 3.05 2.20 7.23
C ALA A 120 2.91 2.94 5.89
N MET A 121 1.70 2.93 5.29
CA MET A 121 1.40 3.69 4.07
C MET A 121 1.65 5.18 4.25
N SER A 122 1.23 5.76 5.39
CA SER A 122 1.44 7.18 5.70
C SER A 122 2.90 7.55 5.77
N LEU A 123 3.69 6.77 6.50
CA LEU A 123 5.11 7.02 6.76
C LEU A 123 5.93 7.03 5.47
N ILE A 124 5.77 6.00 4.62
CA ILE A 124 6.56 5.92 3.39
C ILE A 124 6.07 6.93 2.33
N THR A 125 4.77 7.25 2.32
CA THR A 125 4.22 8.31 1.45
C THR A 125 4.77 9.68 1.83
N GLU A 126 4.88 9.98 3.12
CA GLU A 126 5.54 11.20 3.57
C GLU A 126 7.02 11.23 3.24
N HIS A 127 7.71 10.10 3.34
CA HIS A 127 9.10 9.98 2.92
C HIS A 127 9.26 10.32 1.43
N ALA A 128 8.37 9.80 0.58
CA ALA A 128 8.36 10.09 -0.85
C ALA A 128 8.22 11.59 -1.12
N PHE A 129 7.31 12.27 -0.43
CA PHE A 129 7.13 13.72 -0.61
C PHE A 129 8.30 14.54 -0.06
N LYS A 130 8.82 14.19 1.13
CA LYS A 130 9.84 14.98 1.82
C LYS A 130 11.23 14.82 1.25
N TYR A 131 11.61 13.60 0.87
CA TYR A 131 13.01 13.27 0.56
C TYR A 131 13.24 12.90 -0.90
N LEU A 132 12.27 12.25 -1.56
CA LEU A 132 12.37 11.99 -3.01
C LEU A 132 11.84 13.17 -3.84
N GLY A 133 11.07 14.09 -3.23
CA GLY A 133 10.53 15.26 -3.90
C GLY A 133 9.47 14.93 -4.95
N VAL A 134 8.83 13.75 -4.89
CA VAL A 134 7.73 13.40 -5.79
C VAL A 134 6.51 14.26 -5.49
N LEU A 135 5.63 14.40 -6.48
CA LEU A 135 4.37 15.16 -6.34
C LEU A 135 3.16 14.24 -6.25
N ARG A 136 3.33 12.96 -6.60
CA ARG A 136 2.25 11.96 -6.66
C ARG A 136 2.76 10.60 -6.24
N VAL A 137 2.06 9.96 -5.30
CA VAL A 137 2.23 8.55 -4.92
C VAL A 137 0.93 7.83 -5.28
N TYR A 138 1.00 6.78 -6.10
CA TYR A 138 -0.18 6.12 -6.66
C TYR A 138 -0.16 4.61 -6.45
N ALA A 139 -1.33 3.98 -6.60
CA ALA A 139 -1.48 2.53 -6.65
C ALA A 139 -2.68 2.12 -7.49
N GLY A 140 -2.65 0.87 -7.98
CA GLY A 140 -3.81 0.16 -8.49
C GLY A 140 -4.22 -0.95 -7.52
N GLN A 141 -5.53 -1.13 -7.29
CA GLN A 141 -6.02 -2.14 -6.35
C GLN A 141 -7.23 -2.89 -6.92
N ALA A 142 -7.22 -4.23 -6.76
CA ALA A 142 -8.32 -5.07 -7.23
C ALA A 142 -9.64 -4.67 -6.55
N TYR A 143 -10.64 -4.32 -7.38
CA TYR A 143 -11.96 -3.88 -6.94
C TYR A 143 -13.02 -4.92 -7.38
N PRO A 144 -13.98 -5.29 -6.53
CA PRO A 144 -14.24 -4.73 -5.18
C PRO A 144 -13.50 -5.44 -4.03
N LEU A 145 -12.53 -6.32 -4.30
CA LEU A 145 -11.87 -7.15 -3.28
C LEU A 145 -11.28 -6.31 -2.14
N LEU A 146 -10.70 -5.16 -2.46
CA LEU A 146 -10.04 -4.26 -1.50
C LEU A 146 -10.84 -2.98 -1.19
N LYS A 147 -12.17 -2.97 -1.41
CA LYS A 147 -13.00 -1.77 -1.20
C LYS A 147 -12.88 -1.13 0.19
N ASN A 148 -12.82 -1.96 1.23
CA ASN A 148 -12.68 -1.47 2.61
C ASN A 148 -11.28 -0.89 2.87
N TRP A 149 -10.24 -1.46 2.23
CA TRP A 149 -8.90 -0.93 2.29
C TRP A 149 -8.81 0.42 1.55
N ASN A 150 -9.38 0.51 0.35
CA ASN A 150 -9.47 1.78 -0.40
C ASN A 150 -10.12 2.88 0.45
N LYS A 151 -11.25 2.56 1.10
CA LYS A 151 -11.92 3.50 2.00
C LYS A 151 -11.01 3.93 3.16
N SER A 152 -10.22 3.02 3.72
CA SER A 152 -9.28 3.35 4.80
C SER A 152 -8.18 4.29 4.32
N LEU A 153 -7.70 4.15 3.08
CA LEU A 153 -6.66 5.01 2.51
C LEU A 153 -7.11 6.46 2.32
N GLU A 154 -8.43 6.72 2.19
CA GLU A 154 -8.98 8.08 2.17
C GLU A 154 -8.62 8.86 3.44
N LEU A 155 -8.50 8.18 4.59
CA LEU A 155 -8.13 8.79 5.88
C LEU A 155 -6.74 9.43 5.86
N ILE A 156 -5.86 8.96 4.99
CA ILE A 156 -4.48 9.45 4.85
C ILE A 156 -4.24 10.19 3.54
N GLY A 157 -5.32 10.63 2.89
CA GLY A 157 -5.27 11.55 1.76
C GLY A 157 -5.21 10.90 0.38
N TYR A 158 -5.30 9.55 0.28
CA TYR A 158 -5.47 8.91 -1.02
C TYR A 158 -6.87 9.15 -1.56
N LYS A 159 -6.97 9.36 -2.86
CA LYS A 159 -8.21 9.62 -3.59
C LYS A 159 -8.32 8.69 -4.77
N THR A 160 -9.55 8.28 -5.08
CA THR A 160 -9.85 7.56 -6.31
C THR A 160 -9.73 8.50 -7.50
N GLU A 161 -9.00 8.07 -8.53
CA GLU A 161 -8.82 8.78 -9.80
C GLU A 161 -9.69 8.18 -10.91
N GLY A 162 -10.00 6.89 -10.84
CA GLY A 162 -10.78 6.19 -11.85
C GLY A 162 -10.67 4.68 -11.73
N PHE A 163 -11.07 3.99 -12.81
CA PHE A 163 -11.05 2.53 -12.91
C PHE A 163 -10.44 2.07 -14.22
N LYS A 164 -9.71 0.95 -14.16
CA LYS A 164 -9.41 0.11 -15.32
C LYS A 164 -10.35 -1.09 -15.25
N TYR A 165 -11.28 -1.17 -16.19
CA TYR A 165 -12.25 -2.26 -16.25
C TYR A 165 -11.59 -3.55 -16.74
N SER A 166 -12.02 -4.69 -16.16
CA SER A 166 -11.56 -6.04 -16.55
C SER A 166 -10.04 -6.18 -16.65
N SER A 167 -9.29 -5.50 -15.78
CA SER A 167 -7.85 -5.37 -15.91
C SER A 167 -7.05 -6.18 -14.89
N PHE A 168 -7.72 -6.94 -14.03
CA PHE A 168 -7.09 -7.84 -13.08
C PHE A 168 -7.72 -9.23 -13.15
N TYR A 169 -6.94 -10.22 -13.58
CA TYR A 169 -7.37 -11.61 -13.70
C TYR A 169 -6.66 -12.48 -12.67
N LYS A 170 -7.42 -13.18 -11.82
CA LYS A 170 -6.88 -14.14 -10.87
C LYS A 170 -7.92 -15.17 -10.43
N GLY A 171 -7.49 -16.42 -10.26
CA GLY A 171 -8.38 -17.50 -9.80
C GLY A 171 -9.59 -17.69 -10.71
N CYS A 172 -9.42 -17.62 -12.03
CA CYS A 172 -10.47 -17.69 -13.05
C CYS A 172 -11.55 -16.59 -12.94
N LYS A 173 -11.22 -15.47 -12.26
CA LYS A 173 -12.10 -14.31 -12.11
C LYS A 173 -11.45 -13.06 -12.67
N VAL A 174 -12.27 -12.24 -13.33
CA VAL A 174 -11.89 -10.92 -13.81
C VAL A 174 -12.41 -9.88 -12.84
N HIS A 175 -11.56 -8.93 -12.49
CA HIS A 175 -11.89 -7.81 -11.60
C HIS A 175 -11.46 -6.49 -12.24
N ASP A 176 -12.10 -5.41 -11.82
CA ASP A 176 -11.65 -4.08 -12.13
C ASP A 176 -10.47 -3.69 -11.24
N VAL A 177 -9.71 -2.69 -11.65
CA VAL A 177 -8.69 -2.06 -10.82
C VAL A 177 -9.09 -0.63 -10.56
N VAL A 178 -9.25 -0.28 -9.28
CA VAL A 178 -9.41 1.12 -8.87
C VAL A 178 -8.03 1.78 -8.83
N LEU A 179 -7.92 2.94 -9.47
CA LEU A 179 -6.74 3.79 -9.46
C LEU A 179 -6.86 4.80 -8.34
N ILE A 180 -5.87 4.86 -7.48
CA ILE A 180 -5.82 5.78 -6.35
C ILE A 180 -4.50 6.53 -6.32
N SER A 181 -4.50 7.73 -5.78
CA SER A 181 -3.28 8.50 -5.54
C SER A 181 -3.40 9.43 -4.34
N CYS A 182 -2.23 9.73 -3.74
CA CYS A 182 -2.04 10.83 -2.81
C CYS A 182 -1.15 11.88 -3.48
N HIS A 183 -1.57 13.14 -3.47
CA HIS A 183 -0.81 14.23 -4.04
C HIS A 183 -0.11 15.05 -2.97
N HIS A 184 1.04 15.64 -3.29
CA HIS A 184 1.78 16.52 -2.39
C HIS A 184 0.92 17.66 -1.80
N LYS A 185 -0.01 18.23 -2.60
CA LYS A 185 -0.96 19.25 -2.10
C LYS A 185 -1.86 18.74 -0.96
N ASP A 186 -2.30 17.46 -1.04
CA ASP A 186 -3.12 16.83 0.00
C ASP A 186 -2.30 16.55 1.26
N TYR A 187 -1.04 16.11 1.09
CA TYR A 187 -0.07 15.99 2.18
C TYR A 187 0.13 17.33 2.91
N VAL A 188 0.40 18.42 2.19
CA VAL A 188 0.58 19.75 2.78
C VAL A 188 -0.65 20.18 3.58
N LYS A 189 -1.85 19.94 3.04
CA LYS A 189 -3.13 20.22 3.72
C LYS A 189 -3.26 19.42 5.02
N LEU A 190 -3.04 18.11 4.97
CA LEU A 190 -3.17 17.23 6.14
C LEU A 190 -2.09 17.51 7.19
N LYS A 191 -0.86 17.83 6.76
CA LYS A 191 0.22 18.22 7.65
C LYS A 191 -0.13 19.49 8.44
N LYS A 192 -0.73 20.50 7.82
CA LYS A 192 -1.21 21.71 8.51
C LYS A 192 -2.31 21.39 9.53
N LEU A 193 -3.18 20.40 9.27
CA LEU A 193 -4.32 20.07 10.13
C LEU A 193 -3.96 19.17 11.31
N ARG A 194 -2.96 18.28 11.15
CA ARG A 194 -2.68 17.22 12.13
C ARG A 194 -1.22 16.81 12.28
N GLY A 195 -0.30 17.60 11.71
CA GLY A 195 1.15 17.43 11.83
C GLY A 195 1.78 16.48 10.80
N SER A 196 1.02 15.49 10.28
CA SER A 196 1.50 14.51 9.30
C SER A 196 0.32 13.86 8.54
N LEU A 197 0.59 12.97 7.58
CA LEU A 197 -0.46 12.13 6.97
C LEU A 197 -1.12 11.20 7.99
N TRP A 198 -0.38 10.74 8.99
CA TRP A 198 -0.89 9.91 10.07
C TRP A 198 -1.51 10.76 11.19
N GLY A 199 -0.79 11.74 11.68
CA GLY A 199 -1.12 12.48 12.91
C GLY A 199 -0.88 11.62 14.14
N SER A 200 -1.87 10.81 14.51
CA SER A 200 -1.77 9.78 15.55
C SER A 200 -2.92 8.79 15.45
N GLN A 201 -2.78 7.62 16.09
CA GLN A 201 -3.87 6.63 16.18
C GLN A 201 -5.16 7.25 16.74
N LYS A 202 -5.05 8.12 17.74
CA LYS A 202 -6.19 8.84 18.34
C LYS A 202 -6.91 9.73 17.32
N ILE A 203 -6.16 10.47 16.52
CA ILE A 203 -6.71 11.34 15.47
C ILE A 203 -7.41 10.50 14.41
N ILE A 204 -6.79 9.42 13.92
CA ILE A 204 -7.38 8.55 12.91
C ILE A 204 -8.67 7.90 13.42
N LYS A 205 -8.72 7.39 14.67
CA LYS A 205 -9.95 6.86 15.29
C LYS A 205 -11.08 7.90 15.30
N LYS A 206 -10.75 9.16 15.61
CA LYS A 206 -11.74 10.25 15.60
C LYS A 206 -12.25 10.56 14.19
N ILE A 207 -11.40 10.46 13.17
CA ILE A 207 -11.80 10.73 11.78
C ILE A 207 -12.64 9.58 11.22
N ILE A 208 -12.34 8.32 11.55
CA ILE A 208 -13.12 7.14 11.15
C ILE A 208 -14.60 7.30 11.54
N SER A 209 -14.90 7.84 12.73
CA SER A 209 -16.28 8.03 13.17
C SER A 209 -17.07 9.05 12.34
N LYS A 210 -16.37 9.90 11.58
CA LYS A 210 -16.95 10.92 10.70
C LYS A 210 -16.92 10.55 9.22
N GLN A 211 -16.24 9.44 8.87
CA GLN A 211 -16.12 9.01 7.48
C GLN A 211 -17.49 8.54 6.95
N PRO A 212 -17.87 8.88 5.71
CA PRO A 212 -19.07 8.37 5.08
C PRO A 212 -19.14 6.84 5.12
N LYS A 213 -20.35 6.27 5.22
CA LYS A 213 -20.54 4.80 5.24
C LYS A 213 -19.98 4.16 3.97
N GLN A 214 -20.19 4.78 2.82
CA GLN A 214 -19.71 4.35 1.51
C GLN A 214 -18.37 5.01 1.19
N GLY A 215 -17.41 4.24 0.66
CA GLY A 215 -16.14 4.76 0.16
C GLY A 215 -16.31 5.53 -1.13
N PHE A 216 -15.42 6.48 -1.41
CA PHE A 216 -15.52 7.29 -2.62
C PHE A 216 -15.35 6.46 -3.90
N ALA A 217 -14.54 5.40 -3.86
CA ALA A 217 -14.41 4.45 -4.98
C ALA A 217 -15.76 3.84 -5.39
N ASP A 218 -16.61 3.45 -4.42
CA ASP A 218 -17.93 2.88 -4.71
C ASP A 218 -18.86 3.90 -5.39
N VAL A 219 -18.79 5.16 -4.92
CA VAL A 219 -19.58 6.28 -5.52
C VAL A 219 -19.15 6.54 -6.95
N ILE A 220 -17.85 6.64 -7.20
CA ILE A 220 -17.30 6.89 -8.54
C ILE A 220 -17.58 5.71 -9.48
N HIS A 221 -17.39 4.48 -9.04
CA HIS A 221 -17.64 3.29 -9.87
C HIS A 221 -19.09 3.26 -10.39
N LYS A 222 -20.05 3.49 -9.48
CA LYS A 222 -21.49 3.57 -9.86
C LYS A 222 -21.74 4.70 -10.86
N ASN A 223 -21.24 5.90 -10.57
CA ASN A 223 -21.50 7.08 -11.41
C ASN A 223 -20.89 6.94 -12.81
N ILE A 224 -19.66 6.41 -12.93
CA ILE A 224 -19.02 6.20 -14.23
C ILE A 224 -19.81 5.20 -15.06
N LYS A 225 -20.30 4.11 -14.45
CA LYS A 225 -21.13 3.12 -15.14
C LYS A 225 -22.43 3.74 -15.64
N ASP A 226 -23.17 4.39 -14.74
CA ASP A 226 -24.46 5.01 -15.06
C ASP A 226 -24.34 6.11 -16.16
N LEU A 227 -23.25 6.89 -16.13
CA LEU A 227 -22.96 7.91 -17.14
C LEU A 227 -22.51 7.29 -18.45
N GLY A 228 -21.67 6.24 -18.41
CA GLY A 228 -21.22 5.52 -19.59
C GLY A 228 -22.37 4.88 -20.35
N ASP A 229 -23.24 4.14 -19.64
CA ASP A 229 -24.42 3.52 -20.23
C ASP A 229 -25.36 4.53 -20.90
N LYS A 230 -25.46 5.74 -20.35
CA LYS A 230 -26.23 6.82 -20.97
C LYS A 230 -25.53 7.43 -22.18
N HIS A 231 -24.24 7.70 -22.05
CA HIS A 231 -23.46 8.37 -23.10
C HIS A 231 -23.35 7.52 -24.36
N PHE A 232 -23.14 6.20 -24.23
CA PHE A 232 -22.90 5.29 -25.35
C PHE A 232 -24.19 4.70 -25.96
N ARG A 233 -25.38 5.13 -25.54
CA ARG A 233 -26.65 4.66 -26.14
C ARG A 233 -26.74 4.86 -27.64
N PHE A 234 -26.05 5.85 -28.20
CA PHE A 234 -26.02 6.08 -29.64
C PHE A 234 -25.44 4.90 -30.44
N LEU A 235 -24.69 4.00 -29.78
CA LEU A 235 -24.17 2.80 -30.43
C LEU A 235 -25.24 1.70 -30.58
N ASP A 236 -26.32 1.77 -29.79
CA ASP A 236 -27.40 0.78 -29.80
C ASP A 236 -28.47 1.13 -30.87
N GLU A 237 -28.34 2.30 -31.52
CA GLU A 237 -29.29 2.84 -32.52
C GLU A 237 -28.89 2.53 -33.98
N ILE A 238 -27.98 1.55 -34.20
CA ILE A 238 -27.46 1.17 -35.53
C ILE A 238 -28.36 0.09 -36.17
#